data_7fb9df5a38701447761fc01cdc3b1c8d
#
_entry.id   7fb9df5a38701447761fc01cdc3b1c8d
#
_cell.length_a   1.000
_cell.length_b   1.000
_cell.length_c   1.000
_cell.angle_alpha   90.00
_cell.angle_beta   90.00
_cell.angle_gamma   90.00
#
_symmetry.space_group_name_H-M   'P 1'
#
loop_
_entity.id
_entity.type
_entity.pdbx_description
1 polymer ?
#
loop_
_entity_poly.entity_id
_entity_poly.type
_entity_poly.pdbx_seq_one_letter_code
_entity_poly.pdbx_strand_id
1 'polypeptide(L)'
;LDPSAAARCAQRMSEGEDIMRAAGASEVWAGPRIGQHHMGGAVMGSDPAESVTDTYGRVHDTDNLFVAGPALFPSSGAVNPTFTLTALASRQADHILAIK
;
A
#
# COMPACT_ATOMS: atom_id res chain seq x y z
N LEU A 1 9.54 -5.19 -11.47
CA LEU A 1 8.11 -5.49 -11.58
C LEU A 1 7.96 -6.88 -12.20
N ASP A 2 7.08 -7.70 -11.63
CA ASP A 2 6.61 -8.93 -12.25
C ASP A 2 6.12 -8.65 -13.69
N PRO A 3 6.48 -9.46 -14.69
CA PRO A 3 6.08 -9.24 -16.08
C PRO A 3 4.57 -9.11 -16.29
N SER A 4 3.77 -9.86 -15.53
CA SER A 4 2.31 -9.78 -15.60
C SER A 4 1.78 -8.44 -15.07
N ALA A 5 2.37 -7.91 -14.01
CA ALA A 5 2.04 -6.59 -13.49
C ALA A 5 2.44 -5.48 -14.47
N ALA A 6 3.58 -5.62 -15.15
CA ALA A 6 4.02 -4.68 -16.18
C ALA A 6 3.04 -4.64 -17.37
N ALA A 7 2.57 -5.80 -17.82
CA ALA A 7 1.60 -5.91 -18.90
C ALA A 7 0.25 -5.27 -18.52
N ARG A 8 -0.27 -5.56 -17.33
CA ARG A 8 -1.50 -4.94 -16.82
C ARG A 8 -1.40 -3.41 -16.73
N CYS A 9 -0.25 -2.90 -16.26
CA CYS A 9 -0.02 -1.46 -16.25
C CYS A 9 -0.04 -0.85 -17.66
N ALA A 10 0.63 -1.47 -18.63
CA ALA A 10 0.65 -0.99 -19.99
C ALA A 10 -0.75 -0.95 -20.61
N GLN A 11 -1.55 -2.02 -20.39
CA GLN A 11 -2.94 -2.07 -20.82
C GLN A 11 -3.77 -0.93 -20.21
N ARG A 12 -3.68 -0.70 -18.89
CA ARG A 12 -4.44 0.36 -18.22
C ARG A 12 -4.02 1.76 -18.67
N MET A 13 -2.76 1.97 -19.01
CA MET A 13 -2.30 3.23 -19.59
C MET A 13 -2.94 3.46 -20.96
N SER A 14 -2.95 2.46 -21.83
CA SER A 14 -3.61 2.55 -23.15
C SER A 14 -5.10 2.83 -23.03
N GLU A 15 -5.82 2.12 -22.15
CA GLU A 15 -7.24 2.38 -21.87
C GLU A 15 -7.48 3.82 -21.39
N GLY A 16 -6.60 4.33 -20.51
CA GLY A 16 -6.67 5.72 -20.04
C GLY A 16 -6.47 6.75 -21.17
N GLU A 17 -5.51 6.51 -22.04
CA GLU A 17 -5.29 7.36 -23.23
C GLU A 17 -6.52 7.37 -24.15
N ASP A 18 -7.14 6.23 -24.39
CA ASP A 18 -8.32 6.12 -25.23
C ASP A 18 -9.52 6.86 -24.62
N ILE A 19 -9.72 6.78 -23.32
CA ILE A 19 -10.74 7.54 -22.58
C ILE A 19 -10.51 9.05 -22.75
N MET A 20 -9.27 9.51 -22.61
CA MET A 20 -8.94 10.93 -22.72
C MET A 20 -9.18 11.44 -24.17
N ARG A 21 -8.80 10.65 -25.17
CA ARG A 21 -9.08 10.98 -26.58
C ARG A 21 -10.60 11.02 -26.86
N ALA A 22 -11.35 10.06 -26.34
CA ALA A 22 -12.81 10.03 -26.46
C ALA A 22 -13.48 11.22 -25.76
N ALA A 23 -12.88 11.74 -24.69
CA ALA A 23 -13.31 12.95 -24.01
C ALA A 23 -12.92 14.26 -24.73
N GLY A 24 -12.27 14.19 -25.90
CA GLY A 24 -11.93 15.35 -26.73
C GLY A 24 -10.51 15.92 -26.47
N ALA A 25 -9.62 15.21 -25.80
CA ALA A 25 -8.24 15.63 -25.66
C ALA A 25 -7.52 15.59 -27.01
N SER A 26 -6.90 16.71 -27.40
CA SER A 26 -6.15 16.83 -28.67
C SER A 26 -4.79 16.14 -28.58
N GLU A 27 -4.19 16.11 -27.38
CA GLU A 27 -2.92 15.45 -27.12
C GLU A 27 -3.03 14.64 -25.82
N VAL A 28 -2.51 13.43 -25.81
CA VAL A 28 -2.49 12.54 -24.65
C VAL A 28 -1.13 11.85 -24.60
N TRP A 29 -0.50 11.88 -23.43
CA TRP A 29 0.75 11.16 -23.17
C TRP A 29 0.75 10.55 -21.79
N ALA A 30 1.39 9.40 -21.64
CA ALA A 30 1.63 8.78 -20.37
C ALA A 30 2.95 9.28 -19.78
N GLY A 31 2.95 9.68 -18.51
CA GLY A 31 4.16 10.03 -17.78
C GLY A 31 5.05 8.81 -17.49
N PRO A 32 6.30 9.03 -17.06
CA PRO A 32 7.18 7.95 -16.65
C PRO A 32 6.60 7.21 -15.45
N ARG A 33 6.81 5.89 -15.38
CA ARG A 33 6.48 5.11 -14.20
C ARG A 33 7.43 5.52 -13.07
N ILE A 34 6.88 6.11 -12.03
CA ILE A 34 7.62 6.49 -10.84
C ILE A 34 7.23 5.52 -9.72
N GLY A 35 8.21 4.85 -9.12
CA GLY A 35 8.01 4.05 -7.92
C GLY A 35 7.83 4.97 -6.72
N GLN A 36 6.59 5.19 -6.32
CA GLN A 36 6.22 5.90 -5.09
C GLN A 36 5.32 5.02 -4.25
N HIS A 37 5.15 5.36 -2.97
CA HIS A 37 4.28 4.66 -2.04
C HIS A 37 4.64 3.17 -1.88
N HIS A 38 5.92 2.88 -1.65
CA HIS A 38 6.37 1.52 -1.37
C HIS A 38 5.68 0.99 -0.12
N MET A 39 5.09 -0.21 -0.24
CA MET A 39 4.31 -0.84 0.82
C MET A 39 4.72 -2.30 0.98
N GLY A 40 4.41 -2.86 2.16
CA GLY A 40 4.73 -4.24 2.48
C GLY A 40 6.14 -4.44 3.00
N GLY A 41 6.51 -5.70 3.23
CA GLY A 41 7.78 -6.11 3.82
C GLY A 41 7.67 -6.49 5.29
N ALA A 42 6.77 -5.85 6.05
CA ALA A 42 6.40 -6.26 7.40
C ALA A 42 4.87 -6.31 7.54
N VAL A 43 4.22 -7.01 6.61
CA VAL A 43 2.77 -7.03 6.48
C VAL A 43 2.08 -7.43 7.77
N MET A 44 0.98 -6.75 8.08
CA MET A 44 0.14 -7.07 9.23
C MET A 44 -0.88 -8.16 8.90
N GLY A 45 -1.19 -8.98 9.88
CA GLY A 45 -2.18 -10.03 9.77
C GLY A 45 -2.44 -10.74 11.09
N SER A 46 -3.44 -11.61 11.13
CA SER A 46 -3.77 -12.41 12.31
C SER A 46 -3.02 -13.74 12.34
N ASP A 47 -2.46 -14.18 11.22
CA ASP A 47 -1.74 -15.44 11.11
C ASP A 47 -0.23 -15.19 11.05
N PRO A 48 0.55 -15.63 12.06
CA PRO A 48 1.99 -15.45 12.07
C PRO A 48 2.72 -16.26 10.98
N ALA A 49 2.07 -17.23 10.35
CA ALA A 49 2.65 -17.95 9.23
C ALA A 49 2.62 -17.13 7.92
N GLU A 50 1.73 -16.13 7.83
CA GLU A 50 1.55 -15.32 6.62
C GLU A 50 1.80 -13.82 6.85
N SER A 51 2.09 -13.40 8.09
CA SER A 51 2.33 -12.00 8.45
C SER A 51 3.52 -11.84 9.39
N VAL A 52 4.13 -10.66 9.36
CA VAL A 52 5.25 -10.31 10.24
C VAL A 52 4.75 -9.70 11.54
N THR A 53 3.64 -8.96 11.47
CA THR A 53 3.05 -8.30 12.63
C THR A 53 1.58 -8.68 12.79
N ASP A 54 1.07 -8.52 14.00
CA ASP A 54 -0.36 -8.57 14.26
C ASP A 54 -1.09 -7.36 13.64
N THR A 55 -2.40 -7.31 13.81
CA THR A 55 -3.23 -6.23 13.23
C THR A 55 -3.00 -4.86 13.87
N TYR A 56 -2.23 -4.77 14.96
CA TYR A 56 -1.79 -3.53 15.60
C TYR A 56 -0.33 -3.20 15.33
N GLY A 57 0.34 -3.96 14.46
CA GLY A 57 1.72 -3.72 14.08
C GLY A 57 2.75 -4.26 15.07
N ARG A 58 2.35 -5.03 16.10
CA ARG A 58 3.30 -5.72 16.98
C ARG A 58 3.86 -6.93 16.23
N VAL A 59 5.19 -7.05 16.21
CA VAL A 59 5.86 -8.20 15.60
C VAL A 59 5.47 -9.47 16.35
N HIS A 60 5.06 -10.51 15.62
CA HIS A 60 4.73 -11.80 16.22
C HIS A 60 5.89 -12.32 17.06
N ASP A 61 5.57 -13.05 18.13
CA ASP A 61 6.54 -13.62 19.09
C ASP A 61 7.43 -12.58 19.81
N THR A 62 7.02 -11.31 19.84
CA THR A 62 7.67 -10.26 20.62
C THR A 62 6.67 -9.52 21.49
N ASP A 63 7.13 -9.01 22.65
CA ASP A 63 6.27 -8.28 23.59
C ASP A 63 6.26 -6.77 23.36
N ASN A 64 7.34 -6.22 22.82
CA ASN A 64 7.61 -4.78 22.82
C ASN A 64 8.16 -4.24 21.50
N LEU A 65 8.08 -5.00 20.40
CA LEU A 65 8.54 -4.56 19.09
C LEU A 65 7.34 -4.25 18.19
N PHE A 66 7.23 -3.01 17.78
CA PHE A 66 6.15 -2.52 16.90
C PHE A 66 6.73 -1.94 15.62
N VAL A 67 6.07 -2.20 14.52
CA VAL A 67 6.34 -1.58 13.22
C VAL A 67 5.20 -0.60 12.92
N ALA A 68 5.53 0.60 12.47
CA ALA A 68 4.57 1.59 11.97
C ALA A 68 4.91 1.98 10.53
N GLY A 69 3.91 2.44 9.80
CA GLY A 69 4.11 2.95 8.45
C GLY A 69 3.65 2.02 7.34
N PRO A 70 4.03 2.32 6.09
CA PRO A 70 3.53 1.59 4.92
C PRO A 70 4.01 0.15 4.83
N ALA A 71 5.03 -0.24 5.60
CA ALA A 71 5.51 -1.62 5.67
C ALA A 71 4.43 -2.61 6.14
N LEU A 72 3.44 -2.14 6.91
CA LEU A 72 2.34 -2.94 7.43
C LEU A 72 1.29 -3.34 6.39
N PHE A 73 1.22 -2.64 5.26
CA PHE A 73 0.17 -2.89 4.27
C PHE A 73 0.33 -4.24 3.59
N PRO A 74 -0.68 -5.12 3.65
CA PRO A 74 -0.66 -6.41 2.94
C PRO A 74 -0.89 -6.26 1.45
N SER A 75 -1.48 -5.15 1.01
CA SER A 75 -1.73 -4.84 -0.40
C SER A 75 -1.79 -3.33 -0.62
N SER A 76 -1.61 -2.91 -1.87
CA SER A 76 -1.70 -1.51 -2.27
C SER A 76 -3.07 -1.21 -2.87
N GLY A 77 -3.67 -0.09 -2.44
CA GLY A 77 -4.82 0.50 -3.12
C GLY A 77 -4.41 1.30 -4.37
N ALA A 78 -5.41 1.87 -5.05
CA ALA A 78 -5.22 2.71 -6.22
C ALA A 78 -4.99 4.20 -5.91
N VAL A 79 -5.05 4.59 -4.65
CA VAL A 79 -4.92 5.98 -4.17
C VAL A 79 -3.76 6.14 -3.21
N ASN A 80 -3.34 7.39 -3.00
CA ASN A 80 -2.28 7.73 -2.06
C ASN A 80 -2.65 7.27 -0.64
N PRO A 81 -1.78 6.55 0.09
CA PRO A 81 -2.14 5.84 1.32
C PRO A 81 -2.06 6.67 2.60
N THR A 82 -1.69 7.95 2.54
CA THR A 82 -1.32 8.77 3.70
C THR A 82 -2.40 8.81 4.77
N PHE A 83 -3.68 8.99 4.41
CA PHE A 83 -4.77 8.99 5.38
C PHE A 83 -4.92 7.67 6.12
N THR A 84 -4.91 6.55 5.38
CA THR A 84 -4.99 5.21 5.97
C THR A 84 -3.78 4.94 6.86
N LEU A 85 -2.59 5.33 6.41
CA LEU A 85 -1.36 5.19 7.17
C LEU A 85 -1.41 5.95 8.50
N THR A 86 -1.88 7.20 8.47
CA THR A 86 -2.03 8.03 9.68
C THR A 86 -3.08 7.44 10.63
N ALA A 87 -4.19 6.96 10.11
CA ALA A 87 -5.23 6.32 10.92
C ALA A 87 -4.72 5.04 11.60
N LEU A 88 -3.96 4.20 10.88
CA LEU A 88 -3.35 3.01 11.45
C LEU A 88 -2.30 3.35 12.53
N ALA A 89 -1.49 4.37 12.30
CA ALA A 89 -0.51 4.83 13.30
C ALA A 89 -1.19 5.36 14.56
N SER A 90 -2.28 6.12 14.44
CA SER A 90 -3.08 6.60 15.60
C SER A 90 -3.69 5.42 16.36
N ARG A 91 -4.32 4.47 15.66
CA ARG A 91 -4.88 3.27 16.27
C ARG A 91 -3.81 2.43 17.00
N GLN A 92 -2.62 2.32 16.43
CA GLN A 92 -1.50 1.63 17.07
C GLN A 92 -1.05 2.34 18.34
N ALA A 93 -0.94 3.68 18.32
CA ALA A 93 -0.56 4.46 19.49
C ALA A 93 -1.57 4.28 20.64
N ASP A 94 -2.87 4.32 20.34
CA ASP A 94 -3.93 4.09 21.33
C ASP A 94 -3.82 2.68 21.93
N HIS A 95 -3.55 1.67 21.10
CA HIS A 95 -3.35 0.30 21.56
C HIS A 95 -2.14 0.17 22.48
N ILE A 96 -0.99 0.75 22.11
CA ILE A 96 0.23 0.72 22.93
C ILE A 96 -0.01 1.38 24.29
N LEU A 97 -0.76 2.47 24.34
CA LEU A 97 -1.11 3.15 25.58
C LEU A 97 -2.04 2.30 26.48
N ALA A 98 -2.87 1.46 25.87
CA ALA A 98 -3.83 0.62 26.60
C ALA A 98 -3.23 -0.67 27.18
N ILE A 99 -2.11 -1.16 26.67
CA ILE A 99 -1.46 -2.42 27.11
C ILE A 99 -0.40 -2.25 28.20
N LYS A 100 -0.45 -1.13 28.93
CA LYS A 100 0.45 -0.83 30.07
C LYS A 100 0.24 -1.79 31.23
#